data_5ca8690142597940a016e118553015d7
#
_entry.id   5ca8690142597940a016e118553015d7
#
_cell.length_a   1.000
_cell.length_b   1.000
_cell.length_c   1.000
_cell.angle_alpha   90.00
_cell.angle_beta   90.00
_cell.angle_gamma   90.00
#
_symmetry.space_group_name_H-M   'P 1'
#
loop_
_entity.id
_entity.type
_entity.pdbx_description
1 polymer ?
#
loop_
_entity_poly.entity_id
_entity_poly.type
_entity_poly.pdbx_seq_one_letter_code
_entity_poly.pdbx_strand_id
1 'polypeptide(L)'
;MNLKLPWLPIAFSVLLVACTAENKTDVPAPPETAAAPDMHNSQNALDWAGDYRGVLACADCPGTKTRLMLANDGSFTLESQALKQGAQALSVNGRFTWQPDGNTIVLDGDGAGQRFSVGEGRLILLNPDGSRPGPDATDRTLQKVTADQSASDAVTAAFLQDHRWLLASASTGANQRIDALFPKDRPFEFHFDGATIADNRGCNGMRGGLQINAEGQFVAGRMMSTMMACEPALMAADKALSALLAQPLRIMLVQGTQPTLILLSPGNDVLMLKGQKTPEALYGPPTRIFLEVAAQTVACANPPSGQTQCLQVREITFDEKGLRAGSPGEWAPFTDGIEGYQHSPGVRNVLRVNRYQSGGAAPVYVLDLVVESASEPK
;
A
#
# COMPACT_ATOMS: atom_id res chain seq x y z
N MET A 1 -22.64 -70.73 23.50
CA MET A 1 -21.98 -71.05 24.78
C MET A 1 -21.78 -69.74 25.52
N ASN A 2 -22.65 -69.50 26.52
CA ASN A 2 -22.68 -68.27 27.34
C ASN A 2 -21.71 -68.41 28.51
N LEU A 3 -20.79 -67.46 28.70
CA LEU A 3 -20.06 -67.33 29.96
C LEU A 3 -20.34 -65.97 30.56
N LYS A 4 -21.13 -65.96 31.64
CA LYS A 4 -21.35 -64.83 32.53
C LYS A 4 -20.22 -64.81 33.56
N LEU A 5 -19.56 -63.66 33.75
CA LEU A 5 -18.66 -63.39 34.87
C LEU A 5 -19.34 -62.46 35.87
N PRO A 6 -19.24 -62.71 37.19
CA PRO A 6 -19.98 -61.97 38.22
C PRO A 6 -19.22 -60.70 38.67
N TRP A 7 -19.98 -59.66 39.00
CA TRP A 7 -19.56 -58.48 39.70
C TRP A 7 -19.21 -58.70 41.15
N LEU A 8 -18.05 -58.25 41.62
CA LEU A 8 -17.74 -58.15 43.06
C LEU A 8 -17.74 -56.58 43.39
N PRO A 9 -18.37 -56.22 44.53
CA PRO A 9 -18.31 -54.84 45.03
C PRO A 9 -17.06 -54.66 45.89
N ILE A 10 -16.27 -53.64 45.57
CA ILE A 10 -15.13 -53.13 46.36
C ILE A 10 -15.70 -52.16 47.38
N ALA A 11 -15.63 -52.51 48.67
CA ALA A 11 -15.94 -51.60 49.76
C ALA A 11 -14.82 -50.59 49.97
N PHE A 12 -15.13 -49.31 49.87
CA PHE A 12 -14.22 -48.20 50.19
C PHE A 12 -14.37 -47.85 51.68
N SER A 13 -13.36 -48.22 52.49
CA SER A 13 -13.26 -47.79 53.89
C SER A 13 -12.77 -46.34 53.94
N VAL A 14 -13.62 -45.46 54.46
CA VAL A 14 -13.26 -44.03 54.72
C VAL A 14 -12.51 -43.97 56.05
N LEU A 15 -11.25 -43.71 56.03
CA LEU A 15 -10.46 -43.35 57.22
C LEU A 15 -10.59 -41.80 57.43
N LEU A 16 -11.31 -41.44 58.49
CA LEU A 16 -11.35 -40.09 59.04
C LEU A 16 -10.04 -39.79 59.78
N VAL A 17 -9.18 -39.01 59.20
CA VAL A 17 -8.02 -38.42 59.90
C VAL A 17 -8.46 -37.06 60.47
N ALA A 18 -8.55 -36.99 61.81
CA ALA A 18 -8.76 -35.74 62.51
C ALA A 18 -7.43 -34.92 62.48
N CYS A 19 -7.41 -33.81 61.74
CA CYS A 19 -6.34 -32.83 61.82
C CYS A 19 -6.61 -31.90 63.00
N THR A 20 -5.74 -31.94 63.99
CA THR A 20 -5.62 -30.93 65.06
C THR A 20 -5.22 -29.60 64.46
N ALA A 21 -5.95 -28.55 64.83
CA ALA A 21 -5.64 -27.16 64.43
C ALA A 21 -4.36 -26.69 65.14
N GLU A 22 -3.24 -26.56 64.43
CA GLU A 22 -2.12 -25.79 64.85
C GLU A 22 -2.38 -24.32 64.56
N ASN A 23 -2.31 -23.51 65.59
CA ASN A 23 -2.35 -22.03 65.58
C ASN A 23 -1.14 -21.50 64.79
N LYS A 24 -1.33 -21.23 63.49
CA LYS A 24 -0.34 -20.44 62.72
C LYS A 24 -0.51 -18.97 63.10
N THR A 25 0.50 -18.43 63.78
CA THR A 25 0.70 -17.00 63.89
C THR A 25 0.67 -16.36 62.52
N ASP A 26 -0.29 -15.45 62.31
CA ASP A 26 -0.36 -14.56 61.12
C ASP A 26 0.95 -13.77 60.95
N VAL A 27 1.81 -14.25 60.09
CA VAL A 27 2.88 -13.40 59.53
C VAL A 27 2.21 -12.57 58.43
N PRO A 28 2.17 -11.23 58.52
CA PRO A 28 1.65 -10.41 57.46
C PRO A 28 2.41 -10.72 56.18
N ALA A 29 1.69 -11.05 55.09
CA ALA A 29 2.26 -11.19 53.77
C ALA A 29 3.02 -9.90 53.43
N PRO A 30 4.21 -9.98 52.84
CA PRO A 30 4.88 -8.78 52.34
C PRO A 30 3.92 -8.04 51.42
N PRO A 31 3.87 -6.69 51.45
CA PRO A 31 3.02 -5.95 50.56
C PRO A 31 3.33 -6.40 49.13
N GLU A 32 2.30 -6.87 48.40
CA GLU A 32 2.39 -7.08 46.95
C GLU A 32 2.92 -5.79 46.36
N THR A 33 4.19 -5.79 45.97
CA THR A 33 4.75 -4.70 45.19
C THR A 33 3.89 -4.66 43.93
N ALA A 34 3.01 -3.66 43.84
CA ALA A 34 2.25 -3.41 42.63
C ALA A 34 3.26 -3.43 41.49
N ALA A 35 3.13 -4.37 40.57
CA ALA A 35 3.94 -4.42 39.38
C ALA A 35 3.88 -3.02 38.75
N ALA A 36 5.06 -2.39 38.63
CA ALA A 36 5.13 -1.09 37.95
C ALA A 36 4.36 -1.22 36.61
N PRO A 37 3.46 -0.28 36.28
CA PRO A 37 2.74 -0.36 35.02
C PRO A 37 3.75 -0.54 33.91
N ASP A 38 3.46 -1.48 33.03
CA ASP A 38 4.33 -1.84 31.91
C ASP A 38 4.49 -0.60 31.01
N MET A 39 5.58 0.14 31.20
CA MET A 39 5.83 1.46 30.61
C MET A 39 6.41 1.33 29.21
N HIS A 40 5.94 0.37 28.41
CA HIS A 40 6.27 0.30 26.99
C HIS A 40 5.55 1.42 26.26
N ASN A 41 6.30 2.44 25.86
CA ASN A 41 5.82 3.56 25.07
C ASN A 41 6.73 3.75 23.85
N SER A 42 6.36 4.64 22.96
CA SER A 42 7.11 4.86 21.71
C SER A 42 8.55 5.32 21.95
N GLN A 43 8.79 6.06 23.02
CA GLN A 43 10.12 6.60 23.36
C GLN A 43 11.13 5.50 23.69
N ASN A 44 10.70 4.44 24.37
CA ASN A 44 11.59 3.39 24.87
C ASN A 44 11.48 2.07 24.10
N ALA A 45 10.41 1.86 23.31
CA ALA A 45 10.15 0.61 22.63
C ALA A 45 10.36 0.69 21.11
N LEU A 46 10.39 1.89 20.52
CA LEU A 46 10.51 2.05 19.07
C LEU A 46 11.86 2.63 18.64
N ASP A 47 12.31 2.26 17.45
CA ASP A 47 13.37 2.94 16.73
C ASP A 47 12.80 4.21 16.06
N TRP A 48 12.67 5.26 16.87
CA TRP A 48 12.02 6.51 16.43
C TRP A 48 12.98 7.53 15.82
N ALA A 49 14.29 7.48 16.06
CA ALA A 49 15.23 8.41 15.44
C ALA A 49 15.33 8.12 13.93
N GLY A 50 15.38 9.15 13.10
CA GLY A 50 15.52 8.99 11.66
C GLY A 50 14.88 10.10 10.83
N ASP A 51 14.81 9.85 9.53
CA ASP A 51 14.27 10.74 8.49
C ASP A 51 12.82 10.35 8.18
N TYR A 52 11.90 11.29 8.34
CA TYR A 52 10.47 11.11 8.11
C TYR A 52 10.00 12.05 7.03
N ARG A 53 9.24 11.56 6.05
CA ARG A 53 8.79 12.33 4.89
C ARG A 53 7.32 12.11 4.60
N GLY A 54 6.67 13.17 4.10
CA GLY A 54 5.27 13.11 3.72
C GLY A 54 4.78 14.43 3.11
N VAL A 55 3.50 14.46 2.79
CA VAL A 55 2.78 15.68 2.46
C VAL A 55 1.80 15.94 3.57
N LEU A 56 2.00 17.04 4.29
CA LEU A 56 1.09 17.46 5.36
C LEU A 56 0.05 18.44 4.83
N ALA A 57 -1.12 18.43 5.46
CA ALA A 57 -2.19 19.38 5.18
C ALA A 57 -1.70 20.83 5.32
N CYS A 58 -2.20 21.68 4.46
CA CYS A 58 -1.90 23.11 4.41
C CYS A 58 -3.21 23.88 4.42
N ALA A 59 -3.28 25.00 5.17
CA ALA A 59 -4.48 25.82 5.25
C ALA A 59 -4.80 26.50 3.91
N ASP A 60 -3.76 27.04 3.26
CA ASP A 60 -3.89 27.92 2.08
C ASP A 60 -3.24 27.32 0.81
N CYS A 61 -2.94 26.00 0.83
CA CYS A 61 -2.34 25.33 -0.30
C CYS A 61 -2.76 23.85 -0.34
N PRO A 62 -2.60 23.17 -1.48
CA PRO A 62 -2.94 21.75 -1.61
C PRO A 62 -2.18 20.80 -0.68
N GLY A 63 -1.08 21.28 -0.08
CA GLY A 63 -0.28 20.50 0.86
C GLY A 63 1.11 21.11 1.04
N THR A 64 1.85 20.57 1.98
CA THR A 64 3.24 20.93 2.26
C THR A 64 4.10 19.68 2.19
N LYS A 65 5.03 19.61 1.21
CA LYS A 65 6.08 18.59 1.20
C LYS A 65 6.93 18.81 2.46
N THR A 66 6.98 17.82 3.33
CA THR A 66 7.61 17.92 4.65
C THR A 66 8.60 16.79 4.85
N ARG A 67 9.77 17.16 5.40
CA ARG A 67 10.78 16.24 5.89
C ARG A 67 11.12 16.64 7.32
N LEU A 68 11.03 15.69 8.24
CA LEU A 68 11.38 15.86 9.64
C LEU A 68 12.44 14.83 10.03
N MET A 69 13.65 15.29 10.33
CA MET A 69 14.73 14.47 10.86
C MET A 69 14.74 14.58 12.39
N LEU A 70 14.68 13.44 13.06
CA LEU A 70 14.79 13.33 14.52
C LEU A 70 16.11 12.65 14.88
N ALA A 71 16.91 13.28 15.73
CA ALA A 71 18.16 12.72 16.21
C ALA A 71 18.04 12.20 17.67
N ASN A 72 18.88 11.22 18.01
CA ASN A 72 18.87 10.61 19.36
C ASN A 72 19.20 11.59 20.49
N ASP A 73 19.86 12.72 20.20
CA ASP A 73 20.19 13.76 21.16
C ASP A 73 19.02 14.74 21.44
N GLY A 74 17.84 14.48 20.83
CA GLY A 74 16.67 15.33 20.98
C GLY A 74 16.65 16.55 20.04
N SER A 75 17.57 16.63 19.08
CA SER A 75 17.54 17.67 18.05
C SER A 75 16.66 17.24 16.87
N PHE A 76 16.13 18.23 16.15
CA PHE A 76 15.42 18.00 14.89
C PHE A 76 15.84 18.97 13.79
N THR A 77 15.65 18.57 12.55
CA THR A 77 15.62 19.44 11.35
C THR A 77 14.29 19.23 10.66
N LEU A 78 13.54 20.32 10.47
CA LEU A 78 12.28 20.34 9.73
C LEU A 78 12.44 21.13 8.45
N GLU A 79 12.27 20.43 7.31
CA GLU A 79 12.24 21.03 5.98
C GLU A 79 10.81 20.98 5.46
N SER A 80 10.32 22.11 4.94
CA SER A 80 8.95 22.21 4.45
C SER A 80 8.89 23.06 3.19
N GLN A 81 8.08 22.65 2.21
CA GLN A 81 7.84 23.38 0.98
C GLN A 81 6.37 23.27 0.59
N ALA A 82 5.69 24.42 0.52
CA ALA A 82 4.30 24.46 0.07
C ALA A 82 4.19 23.96 -1.40
N LEU A 83 3.15 23.21 -1.70
CA LEU A 83 2.85 22.74 -3.05
C LEU A 83 2.23 23.89 -3.87
N LYS A 84 3.06 24.87 -4.16
CA LYS A 84 2.71 26.08 -4.90
C LYS A 84 3.88 26.50 -5.77
N GLN A 85 3.60 27.05 -6.95
CA GLN A 85 4.66 27.57 -7.83
C GLN A 85 5.45 28.68 -7.14
N GLY A 86 6.76 28.65 -7.29
CA GLY A 86 7.65 29.63 -6.67
C GLY A 86 7.85 29.48 -5.16
N ALA A 87 7.21 28.52 -4.51
CA ALA A 87 7.40 28.30 -3.07
C ALA A 87 8.85 27.87 -2.78
N GLN A 88 9.50 28.59 -1.89
CA GLN A 88 10.84 28.27 -1.39
C GLN A 88 10.73 27.15 -0.33
N ALA A 89 11.72 26.28 -0.30
CA ALA A 89 11.87 25.35 0.82
C ALA A 89 12.33 26.14 2.05
N LEU A 90 11.67 25.90 3.18
CA LEU A 90 12.05 26.43 4.49
C LEU A 90 12.72 25.30 5.26
N SER A 91 13.80 25.63 5.99
CA SER A 91 14.48 24.68 6.86
C SER A 91 14.65 25.33 8.24
N VAL A 92 14.18 24.64 9.25
CA VAL A 92 14.32 25.06 10.66
C VAL A 92 14.94 23.93 11.47
N ASN A 93 15.75 24.29 12.47
CA ASN A 93 16.39 23.37 13.38
C ASN A 93 16.00 23.73 14.81
N GLY A 94 15.91 22.74 15.68
CA GLY A 94 15.55 22.95 17.07
C GLY A 94 15.70 21.69 17.89
N ARG A 95 15.05 21.68 19.02
CA ARG A 95 14.94 20.50 19.89
C ARG A 95 13.50 20.08 20.03
N PHE A 96 13.27 18.82 20.29
CA PHE A 96 11.94 18.32 20.64
C PHE A 96 11.95 17.76 22.05
N THR A 97 10.78 17.76 22.68
CA THR A 97 10.56 17.17 24.00
C THR A 97 9.49 16.10 23.92
N TRP A 98 9.73 15.00 24.63
CA TRP A 98 8.72 13.98 24.82
C TRP A 98 7.67 14.44 25.83
N GLN A 99 6.41 14.20 25.54
CA GLN A 99 5.34 14.40 26.50
C GLN A 99 5.33 13.25 27.53
N PRO A 100 4.70 13.45 28.71
CA PRO A 100 4.66 12.43 29.78
C PRO A 100 4.07 11.07 29.35
N ASP A 101 3.29 11.02 28.27
CA ASP A 101 2.74 9.79 27.70
C ASP A 101 3.81 8.91 27.03
N GLY A 102 5.01 9.46 26.77
CA GLY A 102 6.09 8.79 26.05
C GLY A 102 5.76 8.41 24.60
N ASN A 103 4.65 8.92 24.06
CA ASN A 103 4.19 8.61 22.68
C ASN A 103 4.06 9.86 21.82
N THR A 104 4.21 11.04 22.41
CA THR A 104 4.06 12.32 21.71
C THR A 104 5.33 13.14 21.86
N ILE A 105 5.80 13.73 20.76
CA ILE A 105 6.87 14.74 20.75
C ILE A 105 6.30 16.11 20.40
N VAL A 106 6.94 17.14 20.94
CA VAL A 106 6.64 18.56 20.65
C VAL A 106 7.92 19.23 20.18
N LEU A 107 7.86 19.84 18.99
CA LEU A 107 8.95 20.63 18.43
C LEU A 107 8.97 22.02 19.09
N ASP A 108 10.15 22.50 19.51
CA ASP A 108 10.31 23.82 20.10
C ASP A 108 10.65 24.91 19.05
N GLY A 109 10.78 26.14 19.51
CA GLY A 109 11.26 27.28 18.71
C GLY A 109 10.50 27.45 17.40
N ASP A 110 11.26 27.50 16.31
CA ASP A 110 10.71 27.66 14.95
C ASP A 110 9.91 26.43 14.47
N GLY A 111 9.96 25.31 15.21
CA GLY A 111 9.03 24.18 15.04
C GLY A 111 7.59 24.52 15.48
N ALA A 112 7.38 25.73 16.01
CA ALA A 112 6.09 26.34 16.34
C ALA A 112 5.19 25.48 17.24
N GLY A 113 5.75 24.63 18.11
CA GLY A 113 4.99 23.77 19.01
C GLY A 113 4.23 22.65 18.31
N GLN A 114 4.60 22.30 17.09
CA GLN A 114 4.00 21.18 16.37
C GLN A 114 4.15 19.90 17.18
N ARG A 115 3.07 19.15 17.25
CA ARG A 115 2.97 17.90 18.02
C ARG A 115 2.84 16.71 17.11
N PHE A 116 3.64 15.68 17.34
CA PHE A 116 3.57 14.46 16.58
C PHE A 116 3.38 13.26 17.50
N SER A 117 2.38 12.43 17.21
CA SER A 117 2.29 11.08 17.79
C SER A 117 3.29 10.19 17.06
N VAL A 118 4.15 9.53 17.85
CA VAL A 118 5.19 8.64 17.35
C VAL A 118 4.66 7.21 17.30
N GLY A 119 4.72 6.59 16.12
CA GLY A 119 4.36 5.19 15.91
C GLY A 119 5.47 4.46 15.16
N GLU A 120 5.31 3.17 15.02
CA GLU A 120 6.28 2.35 14.27
C GLU A 120 6.38 2.83 12.82
N GLY A 121 7.57 3.30 12.42
CA GLY A 121 7.86 3.78 11.08
C GLY A 121 7.09 5.03 10.64
N ARG A 122 6.45 5.78 11.54
CA ARG A 122 5.64 6.95 11.18
C ARG A 122 5.52 7.98 12.30
N LEU A 123 5.26 9.22 11.87
CA LEU A 123 4.84 10.31 12.74
C LEU A 123 3.47 10.81 12.27
N ILE A 124 2.55 11.08 13.19
CA ILE A 124 1.24 11.64 12.87
C ILE A 124 1.16 13.05 13.47
N LEU A 125 1.00 14.07 12.63
CA LEU A 125 0.79 15.44 13.07
C LEU A 125 -0.56 15.56 13.78
N LEU A 126 -0.53 15.90 15.06
CA LEU A 126 -1.70 16.09 15.88
C LEU A 126 -2.38 17.45 15.62
N ASN A 127 -3.61 17.58 16.05
CA ASN A 127 -4.28 18.86 16.09
C ASN A 127 -3.60 19.79 17.13
N PRO A 128 -3.81 21.12 17.08
CA PRO A 128 -3.21 22.05 18.03
C PRO A 128 -3.57 21.74 19.50
N ASP A 129 -4.74 21.16 19.75
CA ASP A 129 -5.19 20.74 21.08
C ASP A 129 -4.57 19.40 21.55
N GLY A 130 -3.75 18.76 20.71
CA GLY A 130 -3.10 17.47 20.98
C GLY A 130 -3.97 16.26 20.62
N SER A 131 -5.19 16.44 20.15
CA SER A 131 -6.05 15.34 19.72
C SER A 131 -5.55 14.73 18.42
N ARG A 132 -5.85 13.42 18.21
CA ARG A 132 -5.56 12.78 16.93
C ARG A 132 -6.48 13.27 15.84
N PRO A 133 -5.98 13.48 14.60
CA PRO A 133 -6.85 13.71 13.47
C PRO A 133 -7.74 12.49 13.21
N GLY A 134 -8.84 12.68 12.49
CA GLY A 134 -9.74 11.57 12.10
C GLY A 134 -9.03 10.48 11.33
N PRO A 135 -9.62 9.27 11.24
CA PRO A 135 -8.99 8.09 10.63
C PRO A 135 -8.63 8.29 9.15
N ASP A 136 -9.32 9.18 8.46
CA ASP A 136 -9.12 9.45 7.02
C ASP A 136 -8.05 10.52 6.74
N ALA A 137 -7.42 11.08 7.78
CA ALA A 137 -6.42 12.13 7.65
C ALA A 137 -5.04 11.58 7.22
N THR A 138 -4.96 11.01 6.03
CA THR A 138 -3.71 10.52 5.43
C THR A 138 -2.72 11.64 5.14
N ASP A 139 -3.19 12.86 5.02
CA ASP A 139 -2.44 14.12 4.84
C ASP A 139 -1.80 14.66 6.13
N ARG A 140 -1.81 13.88 7.21
CA ARG A 140 -1.20 14.19 8.51
C ARG A 140 -0.06 13.26 8.88
N THR A 141 0.34 12.38 7.98
CA THR A 141 1.32 11.33 8.30
C THR A 141 2.64 11.54 7.56
N LEU A 142 3.74 11.50 8.31
CA LEU A 142 5.09 11.36 7.78
C LEU A 142 5.54 9.91 7.96
N GLN A 143 6.14 9.32 6.94
CA GLN A 143 6.67 7.96 6.97
C GLN A 143 8.19 7.98 7.13
N LYS A 144 8.72 7.10 7.99
CA LYS A 144 10.16 6.88 8.12
C LYS A 144 10.71 6.30 6.83
N VAL A 145 11.80 6.87 6.35
CA VAL A 145 12.49 6.41 5.14
C VAL A 145 13.75 5.65 5.52
N THR A 146 14.14 4.68 4.69
CA THR A 146 15.41 3.96 4.84
C THR A 146 16.59 4.86 4.46
N ALA A 147 17.80 4.47 4.83
CA ALA A 147 19.01 5.22 4.47
C ALA A 147 19.15 5.41 2.94
N ASP A 148 18.84 4.37 2.16
CA ASP A 148 18.89 4.44 0.70
C ASP A 148 17.85 5.41 0.13
N GLN A 149 16.64 5.41 0.70
CA GLN A 149 15.58 6.37 0.33
C GLN A 149 15.92 7.80 0.77
N SER A 150 16.66 7.95 1.87
CA SER A 150 17.11 9.26 2.36
C SER A 150 18.12 9.92 1.44
N ALA A 151 18.89 9.12 0.68
CA ALA A 151 20.02 9.61 -0.13
C ALA A 151 19.59 10.45 -1.34
N SER A 152 18.38 10.27 -1.89
CA SER A 152 17.96 11.00 -3.10
C SER A 152 16.45 11.19 -3.21
N ASP A 153 16.02 12.42 -3.43
CA ASP A 153 14.67 12.78 -3.91
C ASP A 153 14.60 12.87 -5.45
N ALA A 154 15.64 12.44 -6.15
CA ALA A 154 15.68 12.52 -7.59
C ALA A 154 14.64 11.61 -8.24
N VAL A 155 13.84 12.17 -9.13
CA VAL A 155 12.91 11.41 -9.96
C VAL A 155 13.68 10.89 -11.17
N THR A 156 13.91 9.58 -11.21
CA THR A 156 14.54 8.92 -12.35
C THR A 156 13.52 8.10 -13.14
N ALA A 157 13.76 7.90 -14.44
CA ALA A 157 12.91 7.05 -15.27
C ALA A 157 12.80 5.62 -14.70
N ALA A 158 13.91 5.06 -14.20
CA ALA A 158 13.93 3.74 -13.58
C ALA A 158 13.02 3.70 -12.33
N PHE A 159 13.13 4.69 -11.44
CA PHE A 159 12.27 4.76 -10.26
C PHE A 159 10.79 4.86 -10.62
N LEU A 160 10.45 5.64 -11.64
CA LEU A 160 9.07 5.75 -12.11
C LEU A 160 8.56 4.42 -12.69
N GLN A 161 9.39 3.71 -13.43
CA GLN A 161 9.07 2.44 -14.08
C GLN A 161 8.88 1.30 -13.07
N ASP A 162 9.61 1.34 -11.95
CA ASP A 162 9.51 0.34 -10.87
C ASP A 162 8.18 0.41 -10.11
N HIS A 163 7.33 1.38 -10.41
CA HIS A 163 6.08 1.60 -9.68
C HIS A 163 4.88 1.77 -10.61
N ARG A 164 3.73 1.27 -10.16
CA ARG A 164 2.41 1.69 -10.61
C ARG A 164 2.00 2.90 -9.77
N TRP A 165 1.47 3.94 -10.40
CA TRP A 165 1.16 5.19 -9.75
C TRP A 165 -0.34 5.46 -9.76
N LEU A 166 -0.99 5.31 -8.60
CA LEU A 166 -2.43 5.53 -8.47
C LEU A 166 -2.72 6.98 -8.06
N LEU A 167 -3.63 7.63 -8.77
CA LEU A 167 -4.10 8.97 -8.40
C LEU A 167 -4.85 8.90 -7.07
N ALA A 168 -4.27 9.48 -6.04
CA ALA A 168 -4.81 9.50 -4.68
C ALA A 168 -5.58 10.79 -4.38
N SER A 169 -5.06 11.93 -4.85
CA SER A 169 -5.75 13.21 -4.73
C SER A 169 -5.42 14.13 -5.89
N ALA A 170 -6.35 15.02 -6.19
CA ALA A 170 -6.18 16.11 -7.15
C ALA A 170 -6.93 17.34 -6.64
N SER A 171 -6.26 18.49 -6.63
CA SER A 171 -6.83 19.75 -6.17
C SER A 171 -6.37 20.92 -7.02
N THR A 172 -7.23 21.93 -7.11
CA THR A 172 -6.90 23.20 -7.73
C THR A 172 -5.95 24.02 -6.85
N GLY A 173 -5.34 25.07 -7.40
CA GLY A 173 -4.54 26.02 -6.63
C GLY A 173 -5.27 26.70 -5.48
N ALA A 174 -6.62 26.68 -5.48
CA ALA A 174 -7.48 27.13 -4.39
C ALA A 174 -7.83 26.02 -3.38
N ASN A 175 -7.09 24.92 -3.41
CA ASN A 175 -7.29 23.72 -2.55
C ASN A 175 -8.68 23.07 -2.68
N GLN A 176 -9.34 23.20 -3.83
CA GLN A 176 -10.60 22.53 -4.11
C GLN A 176 -10.33 21.24 -4.86
N ARG A 177 -10.97 20.15 -4.43
CA ARG A 177 -10.86 18.84 -5.08
C ARG A 177 -11.31 18.94 -6.55
N ILE A 178 -10.57 18.30 -7.45
CA ILE A 178 -10.92 18.17 -8.87
C ILE A 178 -11.73 16.88 -9.06
N ASP A 179 -13.01 16.93 -8.73
CA ASP A 179 -13.89 15.73 -8.71
C ASP A 179 -13.97 15.02 -10.06
N ALA A 180 -13.81 15.74 -11.16
CA ALA A 180 -13.80 15.15 -12.50
C ALA A 180 -12.71 14.07 -12.68
N LEU A 181 -11.61 14.11 -11.89
CA LEU A 181 -10.55 13.11 -11.95
C LEU A 181 -10.82 11.85 -11.10
N PHE A 182 -11.95 11.77 -10.44
CA PHE A 182 -12.33 10.65 -9.60
C PHE A 182 -13.67 10.05 -10.05
N PRO A 183 -13.75 9.51 -11.28
CA PRO A 183 -14.93 8.77 -11.69
C PRO A 183 -15.12 7.58 -10.75
N LYS A 184 -16.37 7.27 -10.43
CA LYS A 184 -16.73 6.26 -9.44
C LYS A 184 -16.01 4.94 -9.70
N ASP A 185 -15.36 4.44 -8.66
CA ASP A 185 -14.69 3.12 -8.61
C ASP A 185 -13.55 2.90 -9.63
N ARG A 186 -13.02 3.98 -10.23
CA ARG A 186 -11.97 3.91 -11.24
C ARG A 186 -10.92 5.00 -11.06
N PRO A 187 -10.02 4.91 -10.04
CA PRO A 187 -8.90 5.83 -9.94
C PRO A 187 -7.97 5.66 -11.14
N PHE A 188 -7.46 6.76 -11.69
CA PHE A 188 -6.43 6.73 -12.72
C PHE A 188 -5.18 6.01 -12.21
N GLU A 189 -4.59 5.20 -13.08
CA GLU A 189 -3.36 4.46 -12.79
C GLU A 189 -2.35 4.70 -13.91
N PHE A 190 -1.24 5.33 -13.54
CA PHE A 190 -0.19 5.69 -14.47
C PHE A 190 0.92 4.65 -14.45
N HIS A 191 1.38 4.32 -15.64
CA HIS A 191 2.53 3.47 -15.88
C HIS A 191 3.58 4.25 -16.66
N PHE A 192 4.83 4.10 -16.27
CA PHE A 192 5.96 4.67 -16.96
C PHE A 192 6.77 3.54 -17.59
N ASP A 193 7.09 3.67 -18.87
CA ASP A 193 7.90 2.71 -19.62
C ASP A 193 8.97 3.51 -20.39
N GLY A 194 10.18 3.57 -19.81
CA GLY A 194 11.25 4.43 -20.32
C GLY A 194 10.81 5.87 -20.44
N ALA A 195 10.72 6.35 -21.67
CA ALA A 195 10.30 7.72 -22.00
C ALA A 195 8.81 7.83 -22.34
N THR A 196 7.97 6.94 -21.85
CA THR A 196 6.51 7.00 -22.06
C THR A 196 5.73 6.96 -20.78
N ILE A 197 4.57 7.63 -20.79
CA ILE A 197 3.56 7.57 -19.76
C ILE A 197 2.29 7.01 -20.40
N ALA A 198 1.61 6.12 -19.68
CA ALA A 198 0.33 5.58 -20.08
C ALA A 198 -0.64 5.54 -18.91
N ASP A 199 -1.93 5.73 -19.20
CA ASP A 199 -3.06 5.42 -18.32
C ASP A 199 -4.06 4.54 -19.07
N ASN A 200 -4.60 3.54 -18.41
CA ASN A 200 -5.54 2.57 -18.99
C ASN A 200 -6.85 2.44 -18.19
N ARG A 201 -7.06 3.30 -17.21
CA ARG A 201 -8.23 3.23 -16.33
C ARG A 201 -9.34 4.23 -16.64
N GLY A 202 -9.09 5.20 -17.51
CA GLY A 202 -10.12 6.10 -18.03
C GLY A 202 -11.14 5.40 -18.94
N CYS A 203 -11.96 6.17 -19.62
CA CYS A 203 -12.77 5.66 -20.74
C CYS A 203 -11.85 5.18 -21.85
N ASN A 204 -10.87 6.03 -22.16
CA ASN A 204 -9.90 5.79 -23.22
C ASN A 204 -8.51 5.57 -22.61
N GLY A 205 -7.84 4.52 -23.06
CA GLY A 205 -6.42 4.37 -22.77
C GLY A 205 -5.64 5.53 -23.38
N MET A 206 -4.85 6.21 -22.57
CA MET A 206 -4.01 7.32 -22.98
C MET A 206 -2.53 6.93 -22.92
N ARG A 207 -1.76 7.32 -23.91
CA ARG A 207 -0.30 7.12 -23.96
C ARG A 207 0.37 8.31 -24.63
N GLY A 208 1.51 8.73 -24.07
CA GLY A 208 2.32 9.82 -24.63
C GLY A 208 3.78 9.69 -24.30
N GLY A 209 4.62 10.45 -25.01
CA GLY A 209 6.02 10.59 -24.63
C GLY A 209 6.17 11.32 -23.31
N LEU A 210 7.23 11.02 -22.58
CA LEU A 210 7.58 11.66 -21.33
C LEU A 210 8.98 12.24 -21.45
N GLN A 211 9.14 13.50 -21.10
CA GLN A 211 10.44 14.15 -20.92
C GLN A 211 10.46 14.85 -19.57
N ILE A 212 11.58 14.73 -18.87
CA ILE A 212 11.89 15.57 -17.71
C ILE A 212 12.93 16.56 -18.20
N ASN A 213 12.55 17.83 -18.26
CA ASN A 213 13.47 18.89 -18.73
C ASN A 213 14.51 19.26 -17.65
N ALA A 214 15.45 20.16 -18.01
CA ALA A 214 16.53 20.58 -17.12
C ALA A 214 16.02 21.28 -15.85
N GLU A 215 14.83 21.86 -15.90
CA GLU A 215 14.16 22.52 -14.77
C GLU A 215 13.42 21.53 -13.86
N GLY A 216 13.50 20.21 -14.12
CA GLY A 216 12.80 19.17 -13.37
C GLY A 216 11.29 19.16 -13.60
N GLN A 217 10.85 19.66 -14.77
CA GLN A 217 9.46 19.63 -15.16
C GLN A 217 9.18 18.38 -15.98
N PHE A 218 8.06 17.77 -15.71
CA PHE A 218 7.45 16.72 -16.50
C PHE A 218 6.74 17.35 -17.69
N VAL A 219 7.14 17.00 -18.88
CA VAL A 219 6.48 17.41 -20.11
C VAL A 219 5.97 16.15 -20.80
N ALA A 220 4.67 15.94 -20.76
CA ALA A 220 4.06 14.93 -21.59
C ALA A 220 4.08 15.41 -23.04
N GLY A 221 4.57 14.56 -23.92
CA GLY A 221 4.43 14.77 -25.35
C GLY A 221 2.96 14.66 -25.78
N ARG A 222 2.73 14.72 -27.08
CA ARG A 222 1.37 14.57 -27.60
C ARG A 222 0.76 13.25 -27.13
N MET A 223 -0.30 13.34 -26.32
CA MET A 223 -1.03 12.19 -25.83
C MET A 223 -1.87 11.60 -26.98
N MET A 224 -1.72 10.30 -27.20
CA MET A 224 -2.61 9.50 -28.05
C MET A 224 -3.65 8.86 -27.14
N SER A 225 -4.87 8.77 -27.62
CA SER A 225 -5.95 8.11 -26.88
C SER A 225 -6.79 7.24 -27.81
N THR A 226 -7.36 6.17 -27.29
CA THR A 226 -8.42 5.42 -27.97
C THR A 226 -9.66 6.31 -28.12
N MET A 227 -10.60 5.91 -28.95
CA MET A 227 -11.83 6.67 -29.20
C MET A 227 -13.05 5.81 -28.90
N MET A 228 -13.19 5.42 -27.63
CA MET A 228 -14.38 4.72 -27.15
C MET A 228 -15.42 5.72 -26.66
N ALA A 229 -16.69 5.40 -26.83
CA ALA A 229 -17.79 6.13 -26.20
C ALA A 229 -18.13 5.45 -24.87
N CYS A 230 -18.03 6.19 -23.78
CA CYS A 230 -18.35 5.73 -22.44
C CYS A 230 -19.37 6.65 -21.78
N GLU A 231 -19.68 6.36 -20.53
CA GLU A 231 -20.51 7.26 -19.73
C GLU A 231 -19.93 8.67 -19.65
N PRO A 232 -20.74 9.72 -19.63
CA PRO A 232 -20.29 11.11 -19.65
C PRO A 232 -19.25 11.46 -18.58
N ALA A 233 -19.36 10.85 -17.39
CA ALA A 233 -18.41 11.08 -16.28
C ALA A 233 -16.99 10.60 -16.62
N LEU A 234 -16.86 9.42 -17.26
CA LEU A 234 -15.57 8.89 -17.68
C LEU A 234 -14.96 9.74 -18.81
N MET A 235 -15.78 10.18 -19.76
CA MET A 235 -15.31 11.07 -20.82
C MET A 235 -14.85 12.45 -20.28
N ALA A 236 -15.56 12.96 -19.26
CA ALA A 236 -15.17 14.19 -18.59
C ALA A 236 -13.84 14.02 -17.83
N ALA A 237 -13.64 12.86 -17.19
CA ALA A 237 -12.40 12.52 -16.51
C ALA A 237 -11.20 12.47 -17.48
N ASP A 238 -11.34 11.78 -18.62
CA ASP A 238 -10.30 11.73 -19.66
C ASP A 238 -9.95 13.12 -20.18
N LYS A 239 -10.97 13.95 -20.42
CA LYS A 239 -10.76 15.35 -20.86
C LYS A 239 -10.02 16.17 -19.83
N ALA A 240 -10.40 16.05 -18.55
CA ALA A 240 -9.74 16.79 -17.45
C ALA A 240 -8.28 16.34 -17.28
N LEU A 241 -8.02 15.03 -17.30
CA LEU A 241 -6.66 14.49 -17.21
C LEU A 241 -5.80 14.92 -18.40
N SER A 242 -6.32 14.80 -19.61
CA SER A 242 -5.61 15.21 -20.82
C SER A 242 -5.24 16.70 -20.80
N ALA A 243 -6.14 17.57 -20.31
CA ALA A 243 -5.88 19.00 -20.18
C ALA A 243 -4.78 19.32 -19.17
N LEU A 244 -4.71 18.58 -18.07
CA LEU A 244 -3.65 18.71 -17.06
C LEU A 244 -2.30 18.22 -17.60
N LEU A 245 -2.26 17.05 -18.22
CA LEU A 245 -1.03 16.46 -18.78
C LEU A 245 -0.48 17.24 -19.97
N ALA A 246 -1.29 18.04 -20.65
CA ALA A 246 -0.85 18.90 -21.74
C ALA A 246 0.00 20.10 -21.26
N GLN A 247 0.09 20.36 -19.95
CA GLN A 247 0.84 21.45 -19.37
C GLN A 247 2.23 20.95 -18.91
N PRO A 248 3.25 21.84 -18.83
CA PRO A 248 4.53 21.52 -18.20
C PRO A 248 4.31 21.41 -16.67
N LEU A 249 4.31 20.19 -16.14
CA LEU A 249 4.09 19.94 -14.73
C LEU A 249 5.44 19.85 -14.00
N ARG A 250 5.57 20.58 -12.88
CA ARG A 250 6.71 20.38 -11.99
C ARG A 250 6.51 19.04 -11.25
N ILE A 251 7.54 18.21 -11.29
CA ILE A 251 7.52 16.90 -10.64
C ILE A 251 8.30 16.94 -9.33
N MET A 252 7.75 16.37 -8.28
CA MET A 252 8.41 16.20 -6.99
C MET A 252 8.13 14.79 -6.45
N LEU A 253 9.12 14.22 -5.76
CA LEU A 253 9.01 12.92 -5.14
C LEU A 253 9.07 13.08 -3.61
N VAL A 254 8.21 12.37 -2.92
CA VAL A 254 8.30 12.13 -1.48
C VAL A 254 8.53 10.66 -1.28
N GLN A 255 9.70 10.29 -0.82
CA GLN A 255 10.08 8.90 -0.52
C GLN A 255 9.29 8.36 0.68
N GLY A 256 9.18 7.04 0.78
CA GLY A 256 8.50 6.34 1.86
C GLY A 256 8.21 4.89 1.46
N THR A 257 7.61 4.12 2.35
CA THR A 257 7.15 2.74 2.05
C THR A 257 6.15 2.73 0.90
N GLN A 258 5.36 3.79 0.78
CA GLN A 258 4.52 4.09 -0.36
C GLN A 258 4.89 5.49 -0.86
N PRO A 259 5.80 5.61 -1.86
CA PRO A 259 6.25 6.90 -2.34
C PRO A 259 5.11 7.71 -2.95
N THR A 260 5.21 9.02 -2.86
CA THR A 260 4.22 9.95 -3.43
C THR A 260 4.88 10.76 -4.53
N LEU A 261 4.38 10.63 -5.75
CA LEU A 261 4.73 11.48 -6.87
C LEU A 261 3.75 12.65 -6.92
N ILE A 262 4.27 13.87 -6.97
CA ILE A 262 3.50 15.10 -6.99
C ILE A 262 3.72 15.78 -8.33
N LEU A 263 2.64 16.07 -9.03
CA LEU A 263 2.65 16.85 -10.27
C LEU A 263 1.95 18.18 -9.98
N LEU A 264 2.68 19.28 -10.18
CA LEU A 264 2.21 20.63 -9.92
C LEU A 264 2.13 21.43 -11.22
N SER A 265 0.93 21.88 -11.59
CA SER A 265 0.68 22.68 -12.78
C SER A 265 1.15 24.14 -12.62
N PRO A 266 1.36 24.88 -13.73
CA PRO A 266 1.60 26.31 -13.66
C PRO A 266 0.48 27.10 -12.95
N GLY A 267 -0.75 26.58 -12.96
CA GLY A 267 -1.91 27.14 -12.26
C GLY A 267 -2.01 26.73 -10.78
N ASN A 268 -1.01 26.03 -10.24
CA ASN A 268 -0.98 25.46 -8.90
C ASN A 268 -1.96 24.30 -8.68
N ASP A 269 -2.51 23.69 -9.73
CA ASP A 269 -3.23 22.44 -9.55
C ASP A 269 -2.23 21.36 -9.19
N VAL A 270 -2.61 20.49 -8.26
CA VAL A 270 -1.76 19.42 -7.73
C VAL A 270 -2.40 18.08 -7.93
N LEU A 271 -1.66 17.15 -8.52
CA LEU A 271 -2.00 15.73 -8.52
C LEU A 271 -1.01 14.99 -7.61
N MET A 272 -1.51 14.18 -6.71
CA MET A 272 -0.72 13.28 -5.88
C MET A 272 -0.99 11.84 -6.26
N LEU A 273 0.07 11.15 -6.64
CA LEU A 273 0.04 9.76 -7.06
C LEU A 273 0.77 8.91 -6.03
N LYS A 274 0.15 7.82 -5.59
CA LYS A 274 0.77 6.84 -4.68
C LYS A 274 1.42 5.73 -5.48
N GLY A 275 2.72 5.52 -5.23
CA GLY A 275 3.49 4.46 -5.88
C GLY A 275 3.30 3.12 -5.20
N GLN A 276 3.10 2.09 -6.00
CA GLN A 276 3.14 0.68 -5.58
C GLN A 276 4.15 -0.02 -6.46
N LYS A 277 5.11 -0.73 -5.87
CA LYS A 277 6.09 -1.48 -6.66
C LYS A 277 5.41 -2.42 -7.63
N THR A 278 5.92 -2.46 -8.85
CA THR A 278 5.49 -3.44 -9.85
C THR A 278 5.93 -4.85 -9.45
N PRO A 279 5.26 -5.90 -9.92
CA PRO A 279 5.72 -7.27 -9.71
C PRO A 279 7.15 -7.49 -10.24
N GLU A 280 7.52 -6.86 -11.35
CA GLU A 280 8.88 -6.89 -11.90
C GLU A 280 9.91 -6.30 -10.94
N ALA A 281 9.59 -5.18 -10.30
CA ALA A 281 10.47 -4.54 -9.30
C ALA A 281 10.58 -5.35 -8.00
N LEU A 282 9.56 -6.18 -7.68
CA LEU A 282 9.54 -7.03 -6.49
C LEU A 282 10.22 -8.39 -6.72
N TYR A 283 9.98 -9.01 -7.87
CA TYR A 283 10.30 -10.43 -8.11
C TYR A 283 11.24 -10.65 -9.30
N GLY A 284 11.62 -9.57 -10.01
CA GLY A 284 12.40 -9.66 -11.23
C GLY A 284 11.57 -10.01 -12.46
N PRO A 285 12.20 -10.36 -13.59
CA PRO A 285 11.51 -10.60 -14.84
C PRO A 285 10.62 -11.85 -14.77
N PRO A 286 9.39 -11.79 -15.33
CA PRO A 286 8.47 -12.92 -15.32
C PRO A 286 8.79 -13.95 -16.40
N THR A 287 8.29 -15.17 -16.17
CA THR A 287 8.08 -16.15 -17.23
C THR A 287 6.65 -16.03 -17.74
N ARG A 288 6.48 -15.74 -19.03
CA ARG A 288 5.15 -15.70 -19.66
C ARG A 288 4.67 -17.11 -19.93
N ILE A 289 3.47 -17.42 -19.43
CA ILE A 289 2.79 -18.69 -19.63
C ILE A 289 1.35 -18.45 -20.11
N PHE A 290 0.72 -19.51 -20.63
CA PHE A 290 -0.71 -19.47 -20.95
C PHE A 290 -1.42 -20.51 -20.11
N LEU A 291 -2.49 -20.08 -19.45
CA LEU A 291 -3.37 -20.92 -18.64
C LEU A 291 -4.76 -20.94 -19.25
N GLU A 292 -5.27 -22.14 -19.48
CA GLU A 292 -6.68 -22.33 -19.76
C GLU A 292 -7.39 -22.55 -18.42
N VAL A 293 -8.41 -21.74 -18.14
CA VAL A 293 -9.24 -21.80 -16.95
C VAL A 293 -10.59 -22.37 -17.32
N ALA A 294 -11.00 -23.44 -16.63
CA ALA A 294 -12.29 -24.09 -16.87
C ALA A 294 -13.46 -23.16 -16.50
N ALA A 295 -14.61 -23.42 -17.13
CA ALA A 295 -15.84 -22.68 -16.86
C ALA A 295 -16.38 -22.89 -15.43
N GLN A 296 -16.01 -24.00 -14.78
CA GLN A 296 -16.43 -24.35 -13.43
C GLN A 296 -15.22 -24.39 -12.50
N THR A 297 -15.45 -24.02 -11.23
CA THR A 297 -14.50 -24.21 -10.14
C THR A 297 -14.60 -25.61 -9.57
N VAL A 298 -13.59 -26.04 -8.86
CA VAL A 298 -13.54 -27.32 -8.16
C VAL A 298 -13.26 -27.11 -6.68
N ALA A 299 -13.59 -28.12 -5.84
CA ALA A 299 -13.24 -28.08 -4.44
C ALA A 299 -11.71 -28.03 -4.27
N CYS A 300 -11.23 -27.15 -3.42
CA CYS A 300 -9.80 -27.04 -3.13
C CYS A 300 -9.32 -28.22 -2.28
N ALA A 301 -8.23 -28.84 -2.67
CA ALA A 301 -7.48 -29.74 -1.80
C ALA A 301 -6.45 -28.91 -1.01
N ASN A 302 -6.60 -28.82 0.32
CA ASN A 302 -5.75 -28.01 1.20
C ASN A 302 -5.74 -26.50 0.87
N PRO A 303 -6.88 -25.82 0.92
CA PRO A 303 -6.94 -24.40 0.58
C PRO A 303 -6.17 -23.55 1.59
N PRO A 304 -5.61 -22.41 1.14
CA PRO A 304 -5.29 -21.32 2.06
C PRO A 304 -6.54 -20.95 2.85
N SER A 305 -6.39 -20.52 4.11
CA SER A 305 -7.50 -20.32 5.06
C SER A 305 -8.71 -19.60 4.44
N GLY A 306 -9.85 -20.28 4.42
CA GLY A 306 -11.16 -19.73 4.01
C GLY A 306 -11.59 -19.94 2.56
N GLN A 307 -10.76 -20.47 1.68
CA GLN A 307 -11.12 -20.72 0.28
C GLN A 307 -11.68 -22.14 0.12
N THR A 308 -12.92 -22.27 -0.31
CA THR A 308 -13.57 -23.58 -0.53
C THR A 308 -13.58 -24.02 -1.99
N GLN A 309 -13.45 -23.06 -2.92
CA GLN A 309 -13.49 -23.28 -4.36
C GLN A 309 -12.22 -22.76 -5.02
N CYS A 310 -11.60 -23.60 -5.84
CA CYS A 310 -10.40 -23.31 -6.60
C CYS A 310 -10.70 -23.23 -8.10
N LEU A 311 -9.92 -22.40 -8.80
CA LEU A 311 -9.89 -22.47 -10.25
C LEU A 311 -9.43 -23.87 -10.66
N GLN A 312 -9.96 -24.37 -11.76
CA GLN A 312 -9.43 -25.54 -12.45
C GLN A 312 -8.66 -25.05 -13.67
N VAL A 313 -7.37 -25.28 -13.71
CA VAL A 313 -6.52 -24.75 -14.77
C VAL A 313 -5.69 -25.84 -15.41
N ARG A 314 -5.24 -25.57 -16.65
CA ARG A 314 -4.18 -26.33 -17.31
C ARG A 314 -3.28 -25.39 -18.10
N GLU A 315 -2.01 -25.73 -18.20
CA GLU A 315 -1.06 -24.99 -19.04
C GLU A 315 -1.25 -25.39 -20.50
N ILE A 316 -1.21 -24.39 -21.40
CA ILE A 316 -1.24 -24.58 -22.84
C ILE A 316 -0.08 -23.83 -23.47
N THR A 317 0.34 -24.27 -24.63
CA THR A 317 1.42 -23.64 -25.39
C THR A 317 0.92 -23.15 -26.74
N PHE A 318 1.57 -22.09 -27.22
CA PHE A 318 1.35 -21.54 -28.56
C PHE A 318 2.69 -21.55 -29.32
N ASP A 319 2.64 -21.75 -30.61
CA ASP A 319 3.78 -21.61 -31.51
C ASP A 319 4.05 -20.13 -31.85
N GLU A 320 5.11 -19.88 -32.63
CA GLU A 320 5.48 -18.53 -33.07
C GLU A 320 4.40 -17.84 -33.95
N LYS A 321 3.48 -18.61 -34.51
CA LYS A 321 2.35 -18.12 -35.32
C LYS A 321 1.09 -17.85 -34.49
N GLY A 322 1.17 -18.11 -33.19
CA GLY A 322 0.02 -17.95 -32.27
C GLY A 322 -1.00 -19.08 -32.38
N LEU A 323 -0.64 -20.21 -32.94
CA LEU A 323 -1.50 -21.40 -32.98
C LEU A 323 -1.18 -22.31 -31.78
N ARG A 324 -2.20 -22.97 -31.23
CA ARG A 324 -2.01 -23.94 -30.12
C ARG A 324 -1.04 -25.03 -30.60
N ALA A 325 0.00 -25.27 -29.80
CA ALA A 325 1.06 -26.22 -30.06
C ALA A 325 1.11 -27.27 -28.95
N GLY A 326 1.37 -28.53 -29.35
CA GLY A 326 1.46 -29.63 -28.40
C GLY A 326 0.12 -30.06 -27.80
N SER A 327 0.18 -30.98 -26.85
CA SER A 327 -0.99 -31.38 -26.08
C SER A 327 -1.13 -30.45 -24.88
N PRO A 328 -2.36 -29.98 -24.55
CA PRO A 328 -2.61 -29.26 -23.32
C PRO A 328 -2.16 -30.10 -22.11
N GLY A 329 -1.72 -29.40 -21.05
CA GLY A 329 -1.47 -30.03 -19.75
C GLY A 329 -2.73 -30.66 -19.15
N GLU A 330 -2.57 -31.40 -18.07
CA GLU A 330 -3.70 -31.94 -17.34
C GLU A 330 -4.41 -30.85 -16.51
N TRP A 331 -5.72 -31.01 -16.35
CA TRP A 331 -6.48 -30.14 -15.49
C TRP A 331 -6.12 -30.36 -14.02
N ALA A 332 -5.77 -29.29 -13.31
CA ALA A 332 -5.44 -29.32 -11.88
C ALA A 332 -6.16 -28.21 -11.12
N PRO A 333 -6.50 -28.46 -9.85
CA PRO A 333 -6.93 -27.39 -8.96
C PRO A 333 -5.81 -26.36 -8.77
N PHE A 334 -6.16 -25.09 -8.88
CA PHE A 334 -5.22 -23.98 -8.75
C PHE A 334 -5.56 -23.17 -7.51
N THR A 335 -4.70 -23.26 -6.50
CA THR A 335 -4.89 -22.64 -5.19
C THR A 335 -4.33 -21.22 -5.13
N ASP A 336 -3.35 -20.91 -6.00
CA ASP A 336 -2.74 -19.60 -6.07
C ASP A 336 -3.69 -18.65 -6.81
N GLY A 337 -3.80 -17.43 -6.38
CA GLY A 337 -4.60 -16.43 -7.11
C GLY A 337 -3.90 -16.00 -8.39
N ILE A 338 -4.65 -15.46 -9.35
CA ILE A 338 -4.10 -14.73 -10.49
C ILE A 338 -4.48 -13.26 -10.30
N GLU A 339 -3.50 -12.43 -9.93
CA GLU A 339 -3.75 -10.98 -9.74
C GLU A 339 -4.32 -10.37 -11.02
N GLY A 340 -5.38 -9.57 -10.89
CA GLY A 340 -6.05 -8.94 -12.03
C GLY A 340 -7.06 -9.84 -12.76
N TYR A 341 -7.21 -11.13 -12.39
CA TYR A 341 -8.21 -12.02 -12.98
C TYR A 341 -9.35 -12.30 -12.02
N GLN A 342 -10.57 -12.22 -12.54
CA GLN A 342 -11.79 -12.61 -11.83
C GLN A 342 -12.55 -13.64 -12.65
N HIS A 343 -12.73 -14.83 -12.09
CA HIS A 343 -13.47 -15.91 -12.73
C HIS A 343 -14.97 -15.63 -12.78
N SER A 344 -15.57 -15.86 -13.93
CA SER A 344 -17.04 -15.80 -14.13
C SER A 344 -17.57 -17.22 -14.30
N PRO A 345 -18.47 -17.72 -13.43
CA PRO A 345 -19.03 -19.06 -13.56
C PRO A 345 -19.68 -19.30 -14.92
N GLY A 346 -19.38 -20.42 -15.55
CA GLY A 346 -19.87 -20.76 -16.88
C GLY A 346 -19.06 -20.19 -18.04
N VAL A 347 -17.96 -19.50 -17.76
CA VAL A 347 -17.07 -18.92 -18.77
C VAL A 347 -15.68 -19.57 -18.68
N ARG A 348 -15.30 -20.27 -19.74
CA ARG A 348 -13.94 -20.76 -19.96
C ARG A 348 -13.07 -19.62 -20.49
N ASN A 349 -11.90 -19.45 -19.95
CA ASN A 349 -10.95 -18.44 -20.42
C ASN A 349 -9.60 -19.06 -20.80
N VAL A 350 -8.92 -18.44 -21.77
CA VAL A 350 -7.49 -18.61 -21.98
C VAL A 350 -6.81 -17.32 -21.59
N LEU A 351 -5.90 -17.42 -20.63
CA LEU A 351 -5.19 -16.29 -20.06
C LEU A 351 -3.72 -16.34 -20.46
N ARG A 352 -3.16 -15.19 -20.85
CA ARG A 352 -1.73 -14.97 -20.87
C ARG A 352 -1.36 -14.41 -19.50
N VAL A 353 -0.47 -15.10 -18.80
CA VAL A 353 -0.12 -14.83 -17.41
C VAL A 353 1.38 -14.65 -17.27
N ASN A 354 1.79 -13.65 -16.54
CA ASN A 354 3.16 -13.46 -16.08
C ASN A 354 3.35 -14.21 -14.77
N ARG A 355 4.23 -15.21 -14.76
CA ARG A 355 4.61 -16.00 -13.58
C ARG A 355 5.94 -15.49 -13.05
N TYR A 356 5.96 -15.02 -11.82
CA TYR A 356 7.14 -14.53 -11.11
C TYR A 356 7.63 -15.56 -10.10
N GLN A 357 8.95 -15.75 -10.02
CA GLN A 357 9.58 -16.62 -9.04
C GLN A 357 9.97 -15.79 -7.82
N SER A 358 9.40 -16.06 -6.67
CA SER A 358 9.64 -15.29 -5.44
C SER A 358 10.63 -16.03 -4.52
N GLY A 359 11.90 -16.16 -4.92
CA GLY A 359 13.02 -16.51 -4.04
C GLY A 359 12.81 -17.67 -3.05
N GLY A 360 12.05 -18.73 -3.42
CA GLY A 360 11.74 -19.90 -2.56
C GLY A 360 10.34 -19.89 -1.95
N ALA A 361 9.55 -18.84 -2.12
CA ALA A 361 8.12 -18.83 -1.82
C ALA A 361 7.30 -19.32 -3.03
N ALA A 362 5.99 -19.46 -2.86
CA ALA A 362 5.08 -19.80 -3.96
C ALA A 362 5.17 -18.76 -5.10
N PRO A 363 5.08 -19.20 -6.38
CA PRO A 363 5.08 -18.28 -7.51
C PRO A 363 3.94 -17.27 -7.43
N VAL A 364 4.17 -16.04 -7.92
CA VAL A 364 3.12 -15.02 -8.09
C VAL A 364 2.68 -15.00 -9.53
N TYR A 365 1.36 -15.01 -9.75
CA TYR A 365 0.75 -15.00 -11.07
C TYR A 365 0.00 -13.70 -11.28
N VAL A 366 0.27 -13.00 -12.38
CA VAL A 366 -0.36 -11.72 -12.73
C VAL A 366 -0.95 -11.84 -14.13
N LEU A 367 -2.22 -11.49 -14.27
CA LEU A 367 -2.88 -11.47 -15.58
C LEU A 367 -2.20 -10.42 -16.48
N ASP A 368 -1.77 -10.84 -17.65
CA ASP A 368 -1.31 -9.95 -18.72
C ASP A 368 -2.47 -9.67 -19.70
N LEU A 369 -3.14 -10.72 -20.17
CA LEU A 369 -4.21 -10.59 -21.15
C LEU A 369 -5.18 -11.78 -21.10
N VAL A 370 -6.48 -11.52 -21.23
CA VAL A 370 -7.46 -12.55 -21.57
C VAL A 370 -7.43 -12.76 -23.07
N VAL A 371 -6.88 -13.90 -23.50
CA VAL A 371 -6.68 -14.23 -24.93
C VAL A 371 -7.96 -14.74 -25.56
N GLU A 372 -8.73 -15.55 -24.81
CA GLU A 372 -9.96 -16.18 -25.28
C GLU A 372 -10.99 -16.26 -24.15
N SER A 373 -12.25 -16.03 -24.48
CA SER A 373 -13.40 -16.24 -23.58
C SER A 373 -14.47 -17.00 -24.34
N ALA A 374 -14.99 -18.06 -23.75
CA ALA A 374 -16.07 -18.83 -24.31
C ALA A 374 -17.09 -19.22 -23.23
N SER A 375 -18.34 -18.90 -23.45
CA SER A 375 -19.42 -19.36 -22.57
C SER A 375 -19.69 -20.84 -22.85
N GLU A 376 -19.69 -21.65 -21.80
CA GLU A 376 -20.06 -23.05 -21.89
C GLU A 376 -21.50 -23.22 -21.38
N PRO A 377 -22.36 -23.92 -22.11
CA PRO A 377 -23.70 -24.22 -21.61
C PRO A 377 -23.61 -25.02 -20.30
N LYS A 378 -24.52 -24.73 -19.39
CA LYS A 378 -24.66 -25.45 -18.12
C LYS A 378 -25.02 -26.91 -18.31
#